data_384f7d4d404af747b6f140a9b74f38f2
#
_entry.id   384f7d4d404af747b6f140a9b74f38f2
#
_cell.length_a   1.000
_cell.length_b   1.000
_cell.length_c   1.000
_cell.angle_alpha   90.00
_cell.angle_beta   90.00
_cell.angle_gamma   90.00
#
_symmetry.space_group_name_H-M   'P 1'
#
loop_
_entity.id
_entity.type
_entity.pdbx_description
1 polymer ?
#
loop_
_entity_poly.entity_id
_entity_poly.type
_entity_poly.pdbx_seq_one_letter_code
_entity_poly.pdbx_strand_id
1 'polypeptide(L)'
;MRLTAFPLLVASSLLWAAGSNAAVRPHYGGTLHLEMRAAPASLDPADSSQTDWFGVRDLCGLMFETLVSLDEQGKPQPELASSWQADPGSQRWQFFLRRGITFQDGAPVTPDAVAASLRRTNPTWKVFAEGEAMVIERDSAAPDLPAELSLVRNSIVKRDGGKVFGTGPFAVSAWDPGNRLSLVARDDYWGGRAFLDAIEIEMDKSFREQMIAFDLGKAQVVEVAPELAHRAVAEGRHVDSSTPIELIALVFSRDSQSPDDGRQRQAFALSVDRESLNTVVLQGGGESTGGLLPNWMTGYGFLFPSSIDLDLARQIRSEIPHTTSWSVGYDPADPIARVIAERVVLNARDAGLGMQITSASNVDLRIVRLPLISLDAQIALGEAATGLELSSPKFVSPSVDDLYNAESKLLRSQRVIPLLHLRTAFAVSNGVKNWRTRRDGSWRLPDVWLGAEKP
;
A
#
# COMPACT_ATOMS: atom_id res chain seq x y z
N MET A 1 69.04 -29.92 -55.15
CA MET A 1 68.90 -29.97 -53.67
C MET A 1 68.12 -28.74 -53.18
N ARG A 2 66.83 -28.88 -52.94
CA ARG A 2 66.01 -27.82 -52.43
C ARG A 2 65.48 -28.24 -51.04
N LEU A 3 65.94 -27.51 -50.03
CA LEU A 3 65.44 -27.64 -48.67
C LEU A 3 64.06 -26.89 -48.56
N THR A 4 63.04 -27.56 -48.17
CA THR A 4 61.75 -27.03 -47.82
C THR A 4 61.68 -26.89 -46.31
N ALA A 5 61.55 -25.65 -45.82
CA ALA A 5 61.28 -25.34 -44.41
C ALA A 5 59.79 -25.46 -44.12
N PHE A 6 59.45 -26.20 -43.04
CA PHE A 6 58.09 -26.28 -42.44
C PHE A 6 57.96 -25.19 -41.39
N PRO A 7 56.87 -24.44 -41.35
CA PRO A 7 56.59 -23.55 -40.25
C PRO A 7 55.81 -24.30 -39.15
N LEU A 8 56.32 -24.22 -37.92
CA LEU A 8 55.62 -24.65 -36.68
C LEU A 8 54.47 -23.68 -36.40
N LEU A 9 53.25 -24.18 -36.40
CA LEU A 9 52.06 -23.47 -35.94
C LEU A 9 51.94 -23.70 -34.43
N VAL A 10 52.20 -22.65 -33.63
CA VAL A 10 51.94 -22.62 -32.18
C VAL A 10 50.47 -22.23 -32.01
N ALA A 11 49.65 -23.21 -31.66
CA ALA A 11 48.25 -22.98 -31.30
C ALA A 11 48.17 -22.46 -29.85
N SER A 12 48.00 -21.16 -29.66
CA SER A 12 47.67 -20.53 -28.36
C SER A 12 46.22 -20.82 -27.99
N SER A 13 45.97 -21.81 -27.15
CA SER A 13 44.67 -22.06 -26.53
C SER A 13 44.40 -20.99 -25.45
N LEU A 14 43.67 -19.94 -25.81
CA LEU A 14 43.03 -19.04 -24.85
C LEU A 14 41.93 -19.81 -24.10
N LEU A 15 42.26 -20.25 -22.88
CA LEU A 15 41.25 -20.66 -21.89
C LEU A 15 40.45 -19.44 -21.49
N TRP A 16 39.27 -19.27 -22.05
CA TRP A 16 38.24 -18.43 -21.49
C TRP A 16 37.76 -19.11 -20.21
N ALA A 17 38.21 -18.62 -19.08
CA ALA A 17 37.57 -18.88 -17.79
C ALA A 17 36.19 -18.20 -17.83
N ALA A 18 35.17 -18.90 -18.31
CA ALA A 18 33.78 -18.55 -18.07
C ALA A 18 33.60 -18.60 -16.56
N GLY A 19 33.66 -17.46 -15.90
CA GLY A 19 33.21 -17.32 -14.53
C GLY A 19 31.75 -17.75 -14.48
N SER A 20 31.52 -19.02 -14.17
CA SER A 20 30.19 -19.48 -13.81
C SER A 20 29.79 -18.72 -12.56
N ASN A 21 28.92 -17.70 -12.70
CA ASN A 21 28.12 -17.23 -11.61
C ASN A 21 27.29 -18.44 -11.18
N ALA A 22 27.79 -19.20 -10.22
CA ALA A 22 27.03 -20.24 -9.56
C ALA A 22 25.79 -19.54 -8.98
N ALA A 23 24.63 -19.74 -9.58
CA ALA A 23 23.38 -19.26 -9.06
C ALA A 23 23.28 -19.80 -7.63
N VAL A 24 23.36 -18.90 -6.65
CA VAL A 24 23.23 -19.29 -5.24
C VAL A 24 21.83 -19.82 -5.07
N ARG A 25 21.73 -21.10 -4.71
CA ARG A 25 20.44 -21.76 -4.55
C ARG A 25 19.79 -21.30 -3.25
N PRO A 26 18.45 -21.08 -3.24
CA PRO A 26 17.74 -20.83 -2.01
C PRO A 26 18.02 -21.94 -0.98
N HIS A 27 18.20 -21.56 0.27
CA HIS A 27 18.36 -22.47 1.39
C HIS A 27 17.51 -22.01 2.57
N TYR A 28 17.11 -22.96 3.38
CA TYR A 28 16.35 -22.69 4.60
C TYR A 28 17.29 -22.21 5.69
N GLY A 29 16.78 -21.33 6.54
CA GLY A 29 17.47 -20.91 7.75
C GLY A 29 17.63 -19.41 7.89
N GLY A 30 17.99 -19.02 9.10
CA GLY A 30 18.32 -17.65 9.46
C GLY A 30 17.14 -16.79 9.91
N THR A 31 17.47 -15.67 10.53
CA THR A 31 16.53 -14.67 11.03
C THR A 31 16.69 -13.38 10.24
N LEU A 32 15.60 -12.88 9.68
CA LEU A 32 15.53 -11.58 9.04
C LEU A 32 15.25 -10.51 10.10
N HIS A 33 16.11 -9.51 10.21
CA HIS A 33 15.90 -8.34 11.07
C HIS A 33 15.41 -7.16 10.23
N LEU A 34 14.25 -6.65 10.61
CA LEU A 34 13.56 -5.55 9.93
C LEU A 34 13.22 -4.46 10.93
N GLU A 35 13.34 -3.21 10.52
CA GLU A 35 12.83 -2.07 11.28
C GLU A 35 11.76 -1.33 10.48
N MET A 36 10.74 -0.81 11.19
CA MET A 36 9.64 -0.07 10.59
C MET A 36 9.18 1.09 11.47
N ARG A 37 8.52 2.07 10.86
CA ARG A 37 7.92 3.21 11.58
C ARG A 37 6.62 2.85 12.27
N ALA A 38 5.84 1.99 11.63
CA ALA A 38 4.57 1.55 12.19
C ALA A 38 4.76 0.95 13.59
N ALA A 39 3.85 1.29 14.49
CA ALA A 39 3.83 0.82 15.86
C ALA A 39 2.42 0.36 16.26
N PRO A 40 1.86 -0.70 15.60
CA PRO A 40 0.52 -1.14 15.89
C PRO A 40 0.38 -1.63 17.34
N ALA A 41 -0.71 -1.25 17.96
CA ALA A 41 -1.04 -1.70 19.32
C ALA A 41 -1.75 -3.07 19.33
N SER A 42 -2.20 -3.54 18.18
CA SER A 42 -2.94 -4.79 18.00
C SER A 42 -2.49 -5.51 16.73
N LEU A 43 -2.48 -6.84 16.76
CA LEU A 43 -2.27 -7.68 15.59
C LEU A 43 -3.59 -8.15 14.96
N ASP A 44 -4.75 -7.77 15.50
CA ASP A 44 -6.05 -8.15 14.94
C ASP A 44 -6.32 -7.31 13.67
N PRO A 45 -6.40 -7.92 12.47
CA PRO A 45 -6.64 -7.19 11.22
C PRO A 45 -8.02 -6.50 11.15
N ALA A 46 -8.94 -6.87 12.03
CA ALA A 46 -10.27 -6.24 12.14
C ALA A 46 -10.32 -5.08 13.16
N ASP A 47 -9.19 -4.72 13.77
CA ASP A 47 -9.12 -3.60 14.70
C ASP A 47 -9.09 -2.27 13.93
N SER A 48 -10.24 -1.60 13.88
CA SER A 48 -10.43 -0.32 13.19
C SER A 48 -9.79 0.88 13.89
N SER A 49 -9.24 0.71 15.10
CA SER A 49 -8.56 1.80 15.82
C SER A 49 -7.15 2.09 15.30
N GLN A 50 -6.60 1.21 14.46
CA GLN A 50 -5.26 1.34 13.91
C GLN A 50 -5.23 2.34 12.77
N THR A 51 -4.30 3.30 12.84
CA THR A 51 -4.16 4.40 11.89
C THR A 51 -3.08 4.17 10.82
N ASP A 52 -2.05 3.36 11.13
CA ASP A 52 -1.01 3.01 10.17
C ASP A 52 -1.41 1.77 9.36
N TRP A 53 -2.06 2.02 8.24
CA TRP A 53 -2.58 0.94 7.41
C TRP A 53 -1.48 0.12 6.73
N PHE A 54 -0.40 0.74 6.24
CA PHE A 54 0.67 0.00 5.55
C PHE A 54 1.37 -0.97 6.49
N GLY A 55 1.76 -0.51 7.68
CA GLY A 55 2.40 -1.36 8.66
C GLY A 55 1.49 -2.51 9.12
N VAL A 56 0.22 -2.23 9.38
CA VAL A 56 -0.77 -3.27 9.74
C VAL A 56 -0.94 -4.28 8.63
N ARG A 57 -1.10 -3.83 7.37
CA ARG A 57 -1.24 -4.72 6.21
C ARG A 57 -0.03 -5.65 6.07
N ASP A 58 1.18 -5.08 6.14
CA ASP A 58 2.41 -5.83 5.91
C ASP A 58 2.64 -6.88 7.01
N LEU A 59 2.39 -6.52 8.26
CA LEU A 59 2.43 -7.47 9.38
C LEU A 59 1.33 -8.53 9.26
N CYS A 60 0.11 -8.12 8.94
CA CYS A 60 -1.01 -9.05 8.78
C CYS A 60 -0.73 -10.06 7.67
N GLY A 61 -0.16 -9.66 6.54
CA GLY A 61 0.19 -10.55 5.43
C GLY A 61 1.20 -11.65 5.77
N LEU A 62 1.95 -11.51 6.88
CA LEU A 62 2.84 -12.56 7.38
C LEU A 62 2.11 -13.64 8.18
N MET A 63 1.03 -13.27 8.86
CA MET A 63 0.35 -14.08 9.86
C MET A 63 -1.02 -14.57 9.42
N PHE A 64 -1.72 -13.80 8.59
CA PHE A 64 -3.12 -14.03 8.24
C PHE A 64 -3.29 -14.08 6.73
N GLU A 65 -4.31 -14.81 6.29
CA GLU A 65 -4.71 -14.91 4.89
C GLU A 65 -6.21 -14.62 4.76
N THR A 66 -6.60 -14.22 3.57
CA THR A 66 -7.99 -13.98 3.18
C THR A 66 -8.56 -15.17 2.40
N LEU A 67 -9.85 -15.19 2.11
CA LEU A 67 -10.43 -16.23 1.25
C LEU A 67 -9.96 -16.10 -0.19
N VAL A 68 -9.78 -14.88 -0.64
CA VAL A 68 -9.44 -14.49 -2.01
C VAL A 68 -8.30 -13.49 -1.95
N SER A 69 -7.27 -13.66 -2.76
CA SER A 69 -6.23 -12.65 -2.99
C SER A 69 -6.47 -11.93 -4.32
N LEU A 70 -5.70 -10.86 -4.59
CA LEU A 70 -5.70 -10.19 -5.88
C LEU A 70 -4.33 -10.41 -6.58
N ASP A 71 -4.37 -10.63 -7.89
CA ASP A 71 -3.15 -10.55 -8.69
C ASP A 71 -2.72 -9.08 -8.90
N GLU A 72 -1.58 -8.88 -9.57
CA GLU A 72 -1.05 -7.55 -9.84
C GLU A 72 -1.92 -6.69 -10.79
N GLN A 73 -2.92 -7.29 -11.42
CA GLN A 73 -3.92 -6.64 -12.24
C GLN A 73 -5.24 -6.39 -11.51
N GLY A 74 -5.31 -6.70 -10.20
CA GLY A 74 -6.49 -6.53 -9.37
C GLY A 74 -7.56 -7.61 -9.57
N LYS A 75 -7.24 -8.73 -10.25
CA LYS A 75 -8.20 -9.81 -10.46
C LYS A 75 -8.22 -10.78 -9.28
N PRO A 76 -9.40 -11.19 -8.80
CA PRO A 76 -9.54 -12.16 -7.73
C PRO A 76 -8.89 -13.51 -8.06
N GLN A 77 -8.07 -14.01 -7.14
CA GLN A 77 -7.35 -15.28 -7.21
C GLN A 77 -7.67 -16.16 -6.00
N PRO A 78 -7.71 -17.50 -6.16
CA PRO A 78 -7.89 -18.43 -5.06
C PRO A 78 -6.79 -18.30 -4.00
N GLU A 79 -7.20 -18.10 -2.72
CA GLU A 79 -6.30 -18.15 -1.55
C GLU A 79 -6.75 -19.28 -0.60
N LEU A 80 -7.38 -18.99 0.56
CA LEU A 80 -7.98 -20.03 1.41
C LEU A 80 -9.20 -20.68 0.75
N ALA A 81 -9.96 -19.94 -0.08
CA ALA A 81 -10.95 -20.54 -0.96
C ALA A 81 -10.27 -21.06 -2.24
N SER A 82 -10.54 -22.30 -2.60
CA SER A 82 -10.06 -22.92 -3.84
C SER A 82 -10.90 -22.48 -5.07
N SER A 83 -12.16 -22.14 -4.84
CA SER A 83 -13.10 -21.66 -5.85
C SER A 83 -14.31 -21.00 -5.19
N TRP A 84 -15.08 -20.26 -6.00
CA TRP A 84 -16.33 -19.64 -5.57
C TRP A 84 -17.31 -19.54 -6.73
N GLN A 85 -18.58 -19.37 -6.39
CA GLN A 85 -19.65 -19.14 -7.35
C GLN A 85 -20.71 -18.21 -6.76
N ALA A 86 -21.35 -17.43 -7.63
CA ALA A 86 -22.47 -16.58 -7.28
C ALA A 86 -23.77 -17.11 -7.87
N ASP A 87 -24.89 -16.74 -7.26
CA ASP A 87 -26.20 -16.81 -7.91
C ASP A 87 -26.29 -15.77 -9.07
N PRO A 88 -27.29 -15.89 -9.95
CA PRO A 88 -27.44 -14.95 -11.07
C PRO A 88 -27.64 -13.48 -10.67
N GLY A 89 -28.06 -13.22 -9.42
CA GLY A 89 -28.27 -11.88 -8.86
C GLY A 89 -27.04 -11.34 -8.12
N SER A 90 -25.98 -12.13 -7.98
CA SER A 90 -24.79 -11.80 -7.17
C SER A 90 -25.13 -11.38 -5.73
N GLN A 91 -26.25 -11.88 -5.20
CA GLN A 91 -26.66 -11.65 -3.80
C GLN A 91 -26.24 -12.78 -2.88
N ARG A 92 -26.06 -13.98 -3.41
CA ARG A 92 -25.64 -15.16 -2.68
C ARG A 92 -24.38 -15.72 -3.33
N TRP A 93 -23.32 -15.86 -2.52
CA TRP A 93 -22.02 -16.38 -2.92
C TRP A 93 -21.68 -17.61 -2.09
N GLN A 94 -21.08 -18.62 -2.73
CA GLN A 94 -20.57 -19.83 -2.10
C GLN A 94 -19.05 -19.89 -2.33
N PHE A 95 -18.28 -20.12 -1.26
CA PHE A 95 -16.84 -20.26 -1.30
C PHE A 95 -16.45 -21.64 -0.80
N PHE A 96 -15.69 -22.39 -1.61
CA PHE A 96 -15.22 -23.74 -1.28
C PHE A 96 -13.81 -23.66 -0.73
N LEU A 97 -13.61 -24.10 0.50
CA LEU A 97 -12.32 -23.99 1.18
C LEU A 97 -11.34 -25.05 0.67
N ARG A 98 -10.05 -24.72 0.72
CA ARG A 98 -8.99 -25.72 0.56
C ARG A 98 -9.01 -26.69 1.73
N ARG A 99 -8.73 -27.96 1.48
CA ARG A 99 -8.64 -28.97 2.52
C ARG A 99 -7.28 -28.97 3.20
N GLY A 100 -7.23 -29.34 4.46
CA GLY A 100 -5.99 -29.52 5.21
C GLY A 100 -5.33 -28.25 5.72
N ILE A 101 -6.01 -27.10 5.64
CA ILE A 101 -5.51 -25.86 6.21
C ILE A 101 -5.75 -25.83 7.73
N THR A 102 -4.75 -25.36 8.47
CA THR A 102 -4.81 -25.20 9.92
C THR A 102 -4.51 -23.75 10.32
N PHE A 103 -5.11 -23.32 11.42
CA PHE A 103 -4.65 -22.11 12.12
C PHE A 103 -3.30 -22.37 12.79
N GLN A 104 -2.63 -21.29 13.22
CA GLN A 104 -1.33 -21.32 13.92
C GLN A 104 -1.34 -22.13 15.23
N ASP A 105 -2.50 -22.37 15.82
CA ASP A 105 -2.69 -23.21 17.00
C ASP A 105 -3.00 -24.69 16.68
N GLY A 106 -2.93 -25.07 15.38
CA GLY A 106 -3.19 -26.41 14.89
C GLY A 106 -4.67 -26.75 14.68
N ALA A 107 -5.61 -25.85 15.03
CA ALA A 107 -7.04 -26.07 14.79
C ALA A 107 -7.34 -26.04 13.27
N PRO A 108 -8.25 -26.91 12.76
CA PRO A 108 -8.59 -26.92 11.34
C PRO A 108 -9.38 -25.68 10.95
N VAL A 109 -9.14 -25.17 9.74
CA VAL A 109 -9.96 -24.13 9.11
C VAL A 109 -11.20 -24.79 8.52
N THR A 110 -12.36 -24.49 9.14
CA THR A 110 -13.66 -25.03 8.74
C THR A 110 -14.56 -23.90 8.20
N PRO A 111 -15.62 -24.21 7.41
CA PRO A 111 -16.59 -23.22 7.00
C PRO A 111 -17.22 -22.44 8.16
N ASP A 112 -17.47 -23.09 9.29
CA ASP A 112 -18.00 -22.43 10.51
C ASP A 112 -16.99 -21.45 11.12
N ALA A 113 -15.70 -21.83 11.19
CA ALA A 113 -14.66 -20.95 11.72
C ALA A 113 -14.47 -19.71 10.82
N VAL A 114 -14.50 -19.90 9.49
CA VAL A 114 -14.45 -18.80 8.52
C VAL A 114 -15.67 -17.89 8.66
N ALA A 115 -16.87 -18.48 8.74
CA ALA A 115 -18.10 -17.70 8.91
C ALA A 115 -18.08 -16.90 10.24
N ALA A 116 -17.58 -17.46 11.32
CA ALA A 116 -17.44 -16.76 12.59
C ALA A 116 -16.47 -15.58 12.50
N SER A 117 -15.34 -15.75 11.80
CA SER A 117 -14.38 -14.68 11.55
C SER A 117 -15.01 -13.52 10.77
N LEU A 118 -15.64 -13.81 9.64
CA LEU A 118 -16.22 -12.78 8.76
C LEU A 118 -17.43 -12.06 9.36
N ARG A 119 -18.29 -12.75 10.13
CA ARG A 119 -19.41 -12.11 10.86
C ARG A 119 -18.94 -11.07 11.87
N ARG A 120 -17.77 -11.28 12.48
CA ARG A 120 -17.23 -10.31 13.42
C ARG A 120 -16.81 -9.03 12.73
N THR A 121 -16.17 -9.14 11.57
CA THR A 121 -15.72 -7.98 10.78
C THR A 121 -16.88 -7.30 10.05
N ASN A 122 -17.83 -8.09 9.57
CA ASN A 122 -18.95 -7.62 8.74
C ASN A 122 -20.30 -8.00 9.38
N PRO A 123 -20.73 -7.32 10.44
CA PRO A 123 -21.92 -7.71 11.23
C PRO A 123 -23.25 -7.60 10.45
N THR A 124 -23.25 -6.86 9.33
CA THR A 124 -24.42 -6.72 8.46
C THR A 124 -24.53 -7.82 7.41
N TRP A 125 -23.49 -8.65 7.25
CA TRP A 125 -23.51 -9.75 6.29
C TRP A 125 -24.17 -10.99 6.89
N LYS A 126 -24.90 -11.71 6.11
CA LYS A 126 -25.38 -13.05 6.48
C LYS A 126 -24.33 -14.07 6.03
N VAL A 127 -23.52 -14.54 6.96
CA VAL A 127 -22.41 -15.48 6.69
C VAL A 127 -22.66 -16.74 7.50
N PHE A 128 -22.65 -17.92 6.83
CA PHE A 128 -22.89 -19.21 7.47
C PHE A 128 -22.23 -20.35 6.69
N ALA A 129 -22.07 -21.50 7.33
CA ALA A 129 -21.61 -22.72 6.71
C ALA A 129 -22.78 -23.50 6.10
N GLU A 130 -22.59 -24.05 4.90
CA GLU A 130 -23.55 -24.93 4.24
C GLU A 130 -22.78 -26.11 3.62
N GLY A 131 -22.82 -27.25 4.28
CA GLY A 131 -22.00 -28.40 3.91
C GLY A 131 -20.50 -28.09 3.95
N GLU A 132 -19.80 -28.28 2.85
CA GLU A 132 -18.36 -27.99 2.71
C GLU A 132 -18.11 -26.54 2.25
N ALA A 133 -19.14 -25.73 2.02
CA ALA A 133 -19.04 -24.36 1.57
C ALA A 133 -19.30 -23.35 2.68
N MET A 134 -18.64 -22.20 2.59
CA MET A 134 -19.00 -20.99 3.31
C MET A 134 -19.86 -20.11 2.41
N VAL A 135 -20.97 -19.62 2.93
CA VAL A 135 -21.97 -18.84 2.19
C VAL A 135 -22.03 -17.43 2.72
N ILE A 136 -22.08 -16.47 1.81
CA ILE A 136 -22.35 -15.05 2.11
C ILE A 136 -23.59 -14.62 1.35
N GLU A 137 -24.56 -14.06 2.08
CA GLU A 137 -25.75 -13.42 1.49
C GLU A 137 -25.72 -11.92 1.78
N ARG A 138 -26.07 -11.14 0.77
CA ARG A 138 -26.16 -9.68 0.81
C ARG A 138 -27.58 -9.23 0.43
N ASP A 139 -28.03 -8.13 1.02
CA ASP A 139 -29.36 -7.58 0.72
C ASP A 139 -29.45 -6.92 -0.68
N SER A 140 -28.30 -6.66 -1.30
CA SER A 140 -28.15 -6.13 -2.66
C SER A 140 -27.10 -6.90 -3.44
N ALA A 141 -27.14 -6.80 -4.76
CA ALA A 141 -26.13 -7.38 -5.63
C ALA A 141 -24.72 -6.87 -5.25
N ALA A 142 -23.78 -7.80 -5.13
CA ALA A 142 -22.37 -7.53 -4.78
C ALA A 142 -21.45 -8.33 -5.73
N PRO A 143 -21.33 -7.93 -6.99
CA PRO A 143 -20.52 -8.63 -7.98
C PRO A 143 -19.03 -8.54 -7.66
N ASP A 144 -18.61 -7.57 -6.90
CA ASP A 144 -17.26 -7.27 -6.42
C ASP A 144 -16.90 -7.96 -5.09
N LEU A 145 -17.80 -8.76 -4.51
CA LEU A 145 -17.57 -9.44 -3.23
C LEU A 145 -16.27 -10.24 -3.18
N PRO A 146 -15.82 -10.98 -4.23
CA PRO A 146 -14.53 -11.63 -4.19
C PRO A 146 -13.35 -10.66 -4.00
N ALA A 147 -13.38 -9.49 -4.65
CA ALA A 147 -12.36 -8.46 -4.46
C ALA A 147 -12.49 -7.80 -3.07
N GLU A 148 -13.69 -7.57 -2.55
CA GLU A 148 -13.93 -7.06 -1.19
C GLU A 148 -13.35 -8.03 -0.13
N LEU A 149 -13.43 -9.35 -0.35
CA LEU A 149 -12.89 -10.37 0.53
C LEU A 149 -11.36 -10.44 0.56
N SER A 150 -10.65 -9.78 -0.37
CA SER A 150 -9.19 -9.68 -0.34
C SER A 150 -8.67 -8.59 0.60
N LEU A 151 -9.54 -7.74 1.12
CA LEU A 151 -9.13 -6.68 2.05
C LEU A 151 -8.63 -7.27 3.36
N VAL A 152 -7.56 -6.72 3.90
CA VAL A 152 -6.87 -7.20 5.12
C VAL A 152 -7.84 -7.37 6.30
N ARG A 153 -8.82 -6.48 6.46
CA ARG A 153 -9.85 -6.59 7.51
C ARG A 153 -10.68 -7.86 7.41
N ASN A 154 -10.75 -8.48 6.23
CA ASN A 154 -11.47 -9.73 5.96
C ASN A 154 -10.57 -10.97 6.11
N SER A 155 -9.37 -10.82 6.63
CA SER A 155 -8.51 -11.95 6.97
C SER A 155 -9.22 -12.93 7.89
N ILE A 156 -8.95 -14.21 7.70
CA ILE A 156 -9.55 -15.27 8.49
C ILE A 156 -8.77 -15.44 9.78
N VAL A 157 -9.44 -15.15 10.89
CA VAL A 157 -8.84 -15.08 12.23
C VAL A 157 -9.63 -15.93 13.21
N LYS A 158 -8.93 -16.85 13.88
CA LYS A 158 -9.43 -17.51 15.11
C LYS A 158 -9.01 -16.68 16.31
N ARG A 159 -9.97 -16.37 17.18
CA ARG A 159 -9.73 -15.60 18.41
C ARG A 159 -10.01 -16.49 19.61
N ASP A 160 -9.03 -16.61 20.50
CA ASP A 160 -9.16 -17.41 21.71
C ASP A 160 -8.30 -16.82 22.84
N GLY A 161 -8.89 -16.64 24.04
CA GLY A 161 -8.19 -16.14 25.22
C GLY A 161 -7.47 -14.80 25.04
N GLY A 162 -8.00 -13.90 24.19
CA GLY A 162 -7.36 -12.61 23.87
C GLY A 162 -6.22 -12.69 22.85
N LYS A 163 -5.93 -13.90 22.34
CA LYS A 163 -4.98 -14.13 21.25
C LYS A 163 -5.68 -14.23 19.90
N VAL A 164 -4.94 -13.89 18.84
CA VAL A 164 -5.36 -14.04 17.46
C VAL A 164 -4.47 -15.06 16.76
N PHE A 165 -5.09 -15.98 16.02
CA PHE A 165 -4.42 -17.02 15.25
C PHE A 165 -4.84 -16.92 13.80
N GLY A 166 -3.87 -16.79 12.90
CA GLY A 166 -4.09 -16.78 11.46
C GLY A 166 -3.75 -18.11 10.82
N THR A 167 -3.73 -18.11 9.50
CA THR A 167 -3.40 -19.27 8.67
C THR A 167 -2.07 -19.10 7.94
N GLY A 168 -1.47 -17.90 8.01
CA GLY A 168 -0.30 -17.50 7.25
C GLY A 168 0.99 -18.27 7.57
N PRO A 169 2.07 -18.00 6.81
CA PRO A 169 3.33 -18.76 6.85
C PRO A 169 4.15 -18.58 8.12
N PHE A 170 3.88 -17.53 8.90
CA PHE A 170 4.60 -17.26 10.15
C PHE A 170 3.64 -17.18 11.34
N ALA A 171 4.09 -17.67 12.48
CA ALA A 171 3.36 -17.61 13.75
C ALA A 171 4.06 -16.67 14.73
N VAL A 172 3.29 -16.01 15.59
CA VAL A 172 3.82 -15.12 16.63
C VAL A 172 4.53 -15.95 17.70
N SER A 173 5.83 -15.69 17.90
CA SER A 173 6.62 -16.26 19.00
C SER A 173 6.72 -15.30 20.19
N ALA A 174 6.82 -13.99 19.93
CA ALA A 174 6.77 -12.95 20.95
C ALA A 174 6.13 -11.68 20.38
N TRP A 175 5.38 -10.98 21.22
CA TRP A 175 4.73 -9.71 20.87
C TRP A 175 4.85 -8.71 22.02
N ASP A 176 5.48 -7.59 21.75
CA ASP A 176 5.54 -6.40 22.60
C ASP A 176 4.88 -5.25 21.82
N PRO A 177 3.62 -4.90 22.13
CA PRO A 177 2.84 -3.94 21.36
C PRO A 177 3.54 -2.61 21.16
N GLY A 178 3.62 -2.19 19.89
CA GLY A 178 4.26 -0.93 19.49
C GLY A 178 5.78 -0.94 19.50
N ASN A 179 6.44 -2.00 19.98
CA ASN A 179 7.90 -2.06 20.08
C ASN A 179 8.51 -3.17 19.22
N ARG A 180 8.03 -4.41 19.38
CA ARG A 180 8.67 -5.57 18.74
C ARG A 180 7.71 -6.70 18.45
N LEU A 181 7.90 -7.33 17.29
CA LEU A 181 7.23 -8.56 16.88
C LEU A 181 8.27 -9.59 16.47
N SER A 182 8.24 -10.77 17.09
CA SER A 182 9.04 -11.92 16.70
C SER A 182 8.14 -12.99 16.10
N LEU A 183 8.47 -13.44 14.91
CA LEU A 183 7.74 -14.43 14.14
C LEU A 183 8.63 -15.64 13.86
N VAL A 184 8.04 -16.84 13.84
CA VAL A 184 8.71 -18.10 13.46
C VAL A 184 7.98 -18.74 12.28
N ALA A 185 8.73 -19.34 11.37
CA ALA A 185 8.17 -20.04 10.24
C ALA A 185 7.35 -21.25 10.69
N ARG A 186 6.26 -21.55 9.98
CA ARG A 186 5.44 -22.72 10.19
C ARG A 186 5.88 -23.85 9.25
N ASP A 187 6.15 -25.02 9.80
CA ASP A 187 6.50 -26.21 9.02
C ASP A 187 5.26 -26.82 8.34
N ASP A 188 4.07 -26.61 8.94
CA ASP A 188 2.77 -27.12 8.48
C ASP A 188 1.99 -26.14 7.60
N TYR A 189 2.63 -25.06 7.12
CA TYR A 189 1.97 -24.11 6.25
C TYR A 189 1.57 -24.75 4.92
N TRP A 190 0.30 -24.62 4.55
CA TRP A 190 -0.28 -25.25 3.35
C TRP A 190 0.37 -24.82 2.03
N GLY A 191 0.92 -23.59 1.97
CA GLY A 191 1.64 -23.05 0.81
C GLY A 191 3.12 -23.46 0.75
N GLY A 192 3.60 -24.29 1.70
CA GLY A 192 4.99 -24.69 1.85
C GLY A 192 5.75 -23.83 2.86
N ARG A 193 6.69 -24.45 3.58
CA ARG A 193 7.50 -23.76 4.59
C ARG A 193 8.25 -22.59 3.99
N ALA A 194 8.23 -21.43 4.67
CA ALA A 194 9.05 -20.28 4.32
C ALA A 194 10.57 -20.61 4.42
N PHE A 195 11.39 -19.95 3.60
CA PHE A 195 12.85 -20.18 3.65
C PHE A 195 13.49 -19.62 4.94
N LEU A 196 13.00 -18.50 5.46
CA LEU A 196 13.45 -17.94 6.75
C LEU A 196 12.96 -18.83 7.90
N ASP A 197 13.78 -18.97 8.96
CA ASP A 197 13.34 -19.60 10.21
C ASP A 197 12.54 -18.63 11.07
N ALA A 198 12.94 -17.35 11.08
CA ALA A 198 12.33 -16.33 11.90
C ALA A 198 12.43 -14.93 11.28
N ILE A 199 11.56 -14.05 11.74
CA ILE A 199 11.57 -12.63 11.43
C ILE A 199 11.51 -11.85 12.75
N GLU A 200 12.43 -10.93 12.95
CA GLU A 200 12.46 -9.99 14.07
C GLU A 200 12.16 -8.59 13.52
N ILE A 201 11.10 -7.98 14.01
CA ILE A 201 10.62 -6.67 13.57
C ILE A 201 10.68 -5.70 14.74
N GLU A 202 11.51 -4.67 14.63
CA GLU A 202 11.52 -3.54 15.56
C GLU A 202 10.64 -2.41 15.01
N MET A 203 9.80 -1.85 15.86
CA MET A 203 8.77 -0.86 15.54
C MET A 203 9.07 0.50 16.17
N ASP A 204 8.28 1.52 15.80
CA ASP A 204 8.44 2.90 16.30
C ASP A 204 9.82 3.50 16.02
N LYS A 205 10.42 3.12 14.89
CA LYS A 205 11.74 3.64 14.47
C LYS A 205 11.57 4.76 13.45
N SER A 206 12.16 5.92 13.71
CA SER A 206 12.23 6.98 12.71
C SER A 206 13.07 6.53 11.49
N PHE A 207 12.85 7.12 10.33
CA PHE A 207 13.66 6.83 9.13
C PHE A 207 15.17 6.96 9.38
N ARG A 208 15.57 7.90 10.26
CA ARG A 208 16.96 8.12 10.61
C ARG A 208 17.52 6.96 11.43
N GLU A 209 16.78 6.49 12.44
CA GLU A 209 17.19 5.35 13.28
C GLU A 209 17.32 4.09 12.44
N GLN A 210 16.31 3.82 11.60
CA GLN A 210 16.29 2.70 10.66
C GLN A 210 17.53 2.71 9.75
N MET A 211 17.87 3.86 9.15
CA MET A 211 19.03 3.97 8.27
C MET A 211 20.35 3.75 9.02
N ILE A 212 20.46 4.23 10.27
CA ILE A 212 21.63 3.95 11.14
C ILE A 212 21.73 2.46 11.44
N ALA A 213 20.63 1.78 11.76
CA ALA A 213 20.63 0.35 12.03
C ALA A 213 21.03 -0.46 10.78
N PHE A 214 20.55 -0.04 9.60
CA PHE A 214 20.93 -0.62 8.32
C PHE A 214 22.42 -0.48 8.03
N ASP A 215 22.97 0.71 8.16
CA ASP A 215 24.41 0.98 7.93
C ASP A 215 25.33 0.25 8.94
N LEU A 216 24.83 -0.02 10.15
CA LEU A 216 25.53 -0.83 11.17
C LEU A 216 25.32 -2.34 10.99
N GLY A 217 24.54 -2.80 10.00
CA GLY A 217 24.22 -4.21 9.79
C GLY A 217 23.32 -4.82 10.86
N LYS A 218 22.61 -4.01 11.66
CA LYS A 218 21.67 -4.47 12.69
C LYS A 218 20.32 -4.84 12.10
N ALA A 219 19.88 -4.14 11.05
CA ALA A 219 18.70 -4.44 10.26
C ALA A 219 19.10 -4.72 8.80
N GLN A 220 18.49 -5.73 8.20
CA GLN A 220 18.70 -6.08 6.79
C GLN A 220 17.69 -5.42 5.85
N VAL A 221 16.54 -5.02 6.38
CA VAL A 221 15.50 -4.32 5.61
C VAL A 221 14.96 -3.18 6.44
N VAL A 222 14.90 -1.99 5.86
CA VAL A 222 14.41 -0.77 6.51
C VAL A 222 13.62 0.09 5.52
N GLU A 223 12.66 0.85 6.02
CA GLU A 223 11.93 1.82 5.23
C GLU A 223 12.80 3.02 4.86
N VAL A 224 12.62 3.53 3.65
CA VAL A 224 13.28 4.74 3.16
C VAL A 224 12.22 5.81 2.92
N ALA A 225 12.46 7.01 3.46
CA ALA A 225 11.58 8.14 3.19
C ALA A 225 11.50 8.43 1.68
N PRO A 226 10.31 8.72 1.12
CA PRO A 226 10.13 8.93 -0.32
C PRO A 226 11.11 9.98 -0.90
N GLU A 227 11.33 11.08 -0.19
CA GLU A 227 12.25 12.15 -0.58
C GLU A 227 13.73 11.77 -0.49
N LEU A 228 14.07 10.66 0.18
CA LEU A 228 15.44 10.17 0.33
C LEU A 228 15.75 8.95 -0.55
N ALA A 229 14.75 8.35 -1.20
CA ALA A 229 14.93 7.11 -1.96
C ALA A 229 15.97 7.27 -3.09
N HIS A 230 15.89 8.35 -3.87
CA HIS A 230 16.85 8.65 -4.92
C HIS A 230 18.28 8.82 -4.38
N ARG A 231 18.42 9.50 -3.25
CA ARG A 231 19.72 9.70 -2.59
C ARG A 231 20.30 8.38 -2.09
N ALA A 232 19.49 7.53 -1.48
CA ALA A 232 19.92 6.22 -1.00
C ALA A 232 20.48 5.35 -2.16
N VAL A 233 19.83 5.38 -3.33
CA VAL A 233 20.34 4.72 -4.55
C VAL A 233 21.66 5.34 -5.01
N ALA A 234 21.78 6.66 -5.03
CA ALA A 234 22.99 7.37 -5.43
C ALA A 234 24.18 7.08 -4.47
N GLU A 235 23.92 6.80 -3.21
CA GLU A 235 24.89 6.36 -2.21
C GLU A 235 25.23 4.85 -2.31
N GLY A 236 24.69 4.14 -3.31
CA GLY A 236 25.00 2.74 -3.60
C GLY A 236 24.18 1.71 -2.81
N ARG A 237 23.13 2.13 -2.08
CA ARG A 237 22.22 1.18 -1.41
C ARG A 237 21.28 0.55 -2.42
N HIS A 238 20.97 -0.72 -2.23
CA HIS A 238 19.91 -1.39 -2.96
C HIS A 238 18.56 -0.97 -2.38
N VAL A 239 17.80 -0.21 -3.16
CA VAL A 239 16.45 0.27 -2.78
C VAL A 239 15.43 -0.36 -3.70
N ASP A 240 14.45 -1.04 -3.12
CA ASP A 240 13.28 -1.58 -3.80
C ASP A 240 12.06 -0.70 -3.50
N SER A 241 11.29 -0.34 -4.52
CA SER A 241 10.17 0.60 -4.40
C SER A 241 8.91 0.05 -5.06
N SER A 242 7.77 0.32 -4.44
CA SER A 242 6.46 0.03 -5.02
C SER A 242 6.15 0.91 -6.24
N THR A 243 5.02 0.64 -6.91
CA THR A 243 4.32 1.65 -7.69
C THR A 243 3.80 2.76 -6.76
N PRO A 244 3.37 3.93 -7.28
CA PRO A 244 2.72 4.94 -6.45
C PRO A 244 1.42 4.39 -5.85
N ILE A 245 1.31 4.36 -4.52
CA ILE A 245 0.23 3.69 -3.79
C ILE A 245 -0.33 4.49 -2.62
N GLU A 246 0.17 5.68 -2.38
CA GLU A 246 -0.32 6.52 -1.30
C GLU A 246 -0.66 7.91 -1.84
N LEU A 247 -1.92 8.31 -1.72
CA LEU A 247 -2.38 9.62 -2.11
C LEU A 247 -2.09 10.65 -1.02
N ILE A 248 -1.44 11.75 -1.38
CA ILE A 248 -1.47 13.00 -0.59
C ILE A 248 -2.53 13.91 -1.20
N ALA A 249 -3.45 14.37 -0.38
CA ALA A 249 -4.50 15.28 -0.79
C ALA A 249 -4.76 16.37 0.25
N LEU A 250 -5.34 17.48 -0.23
CA LEU A 250 -5.96 18.51 0.61
C LEU A 250 -7.45 18.22 0.70
N VAL A 251 -7.99 18.22 1.92
CA VAL A 251 -9.39 17.93 2.16
C VAL A 251 -10.02 19.09 2.93
N PHE A 252 -11.05 19.71 2.37
CA PHE A 252 -11.87 20.68 3.07
C PHE A 252 -12.74 19.98 4.11
N SER A 253 -12.85 20.57 5.31
CA SER A 253 -13.62 20.02 6.43
C SER A 253 -15.12 19.97 6.16
N ARG A 254 -15.61 20.74 5.21
CA ARG A 254 -17.03 20.84 4.83
C ARG A 254 -17.20 21.06 3.32
N ASP A 255 -18.38 20.77 2.82
CA ASP A 255 -18.75 21.05 1.44
C ASP A 255 -18.76 22.57 1.17
N SER A 256 -18.71 22.95 -0.11
CA SER A 256 -18.83 24.33 -0.52
C SER A 256 -20.18 24.90 -0.08
N GLN A 257 -20.14 26.08 0.55
CA GLN A 257 -21.31 26.72 1.15
C GLN A 257 -22.03 27.69 0.18
N SER A 258 -21.38 28.06 -0.91
CA SER A 258 -21.92 28.97 -1.91
C SER A 258 -21.22 28.77 -3.26
N PRO A 259 -21.79 29.27 -4.38
CA PRO A 259 -21.11 29.27 -5.67
C PRO A 259 -19.75 29.98 -5.64
N ASP A 260 -19.61 31.09 -4.88
CA ASP A 260 -18.35 31.83 -4.75
C ASP A 260 -17.31 31.03 -3.95
N ASP A 261 -17.71 30.30 -2.90
CA ASP A 261 -16.82 29.36 -2.19
C ASP A 261 -16.34 28.26 -3.14
N GLY A 262 -17.23 27.70 -3.96
CA GLY A 262 -16.83 26.70 -4.98
C GLY A 262 -15.84 27.25 -6.00
N ARG A 263 -16.06 28.46 -6.50
CA ARG A 263 -15.15 29.15 -7.42
C ARG A 263 -13.80 29.47 -6.75
N GLN A 264 -13.81 29.87 -5.49
CA GLN A 264 -12.60 30.12 -4.71
C GLN A 264 -11.78 28.82 -4.55
N ARG A 265 -12.42 27.69 -4.26
CA ARG A 265 -11.74 26.37 -4.21
C ARG A 265 -11.18 25.95 -5.57
N GLN A 266 -11.90 26.24 -6.66
CA GLN A 266 -11.41 26.00 -8.01
C GLN A 266 -10.15 26.83 -8.31
N ALA A 267 -10.18 28.14 -7.99
CA ALA A 267 -9.01 29.00 -8.15
C ALA A 267 -7.81 28.49 -7.32
N PHE A 268 -8.08 28.02 -6.12
CA PHE A 268 -7.04 27.43 -5.27
C PHE A 268 -6.49 26.13 -5.89
N ALA A 269 -7.33 25.19 -6.34
CA ALA A 269 -6.88 23.93 -6.95
C ALA A 269 -5.99 24.15 -8.19
N LEU A 270 -6.30 25.21 -8.97
CA LEU A 270 -5.50 25.63 -10.14
C LEU A 270 -4.18 26.31 -9.75
N SER A 271 -4.07 26.90 -8.58
CA SER A 271 -2.85 27.57 -8.11
C SER A 271 -1.80 26.62 -7.56
N VAL A 272 -2.18 25.39 -7.21
CA VAL A 272 -1.25 24.43 -6.56
C VAL A 272 -0.27 23.86 -7.58
N ASP A 273 1.01 24.15 -7.38
CA ASP A 273 2.13 23.66 -8.19
C ASP A 273 2.57 22.27 -7.69
N ARG A 274 1.86 21.24 -8.16
CA ARG A 274 2.10 19.83 -7.79
C ARG A 274 3.46 19.32 -8.29
N GLU A 275 3.90 19.82 -9.45
CA GLU A 275 5.19 19.42 -10.02
C GLU A 275 6.34 19.93 -9.14
N SER A 276 6.26 21.15 -8.65
CA SER A 276 7.23 21.69 -7.71
C SER A 276 7.20 20.95 -6.36
N LEU A 277 6.01 20.53 -5.88
CA LEU A 277 5.91 19.66 -4.69
C LEU A 277 6.64 18.33 -4.92
N ASN A 278 6.46 17.71 -6.08
CA ASN A 278 7.14 16.44 -6.40
C ASN A 278 8.66 16.64 -6.55
N THR A 279 9.09 17.58 -7.38
CA THR A 279 10.51 17.71 -7.76
C THR A 279 11.36 18.36 -6.66
N VAL A 280 10.82 19.36 -5.93
CA VAL A 280 11.59 20.12 -4.94
C VAL A 280 11.41 19.54 -3.52
N VAL A 281 10.18 19.21 -3.12
CA VAL A 281 9.93 18.72 -1.76
C VAL A 281 10.22 17.23 -1.66
N LEU A 282 9.71 16.43 -2.62
CA LEU A 282 9.85 14.98 -2.62
C LEU A 282 11.03 14.45 -3.45
N GLN A 283 11.80 15.34 -4.09
CA GLN A 283 12.95 14.96 -4.93
C GLN A 283 12.63 13.87 -5.97
N GLY A 284 11.41 13.89 -6.53
CA GLY A 284 10.91 12.90 -7.48
C GLY A 284 10.39 11.60 -6.84
N GLY A 285 10.21 11.55 -5.51
CA GLY A 285 9.71 10.37 -4.79
C GLY A 285 8.24 10.05 -4.99
N GLY A 286 7.50 10.87 -5.77
CA GLY A 286 6.08 10.70 -6.07
C GLY A 286 5.75 10.96 -7.53
N GLU A 287 4.45 11.00 -7.82
CA GLU A 287 3.89 11.38 -9.12
C GLU A 287 2.80 12.45 -8.90
N SER A 288 2.88 13.58 -9.63
CA SER A 288 1.87 14.64 -9.59
C SER A 288 0.53 14.14 -10.12
N THR A 289 -0.57 14.41 -9.40
CA THR A 289 -1.88 13.87 -9.78
C THR A 289 -3.01 14.89 -9.59
N GLY A 290 -4.03 14.80 -10.44
CA GLY A 290 -5.34 15.43 -10.25
C GLY A 290 -6.43 14.42 -9.88
N GLY A 291 -6.13 13.12 -9.91
CA GLY A 291 -7.04 12.01 -9.60
C GLY A 291 -6.83 11.42 -8.20
N LEU A 292 -7.84 10.68 -7.72
CA LEU A 292 -7.77 9.94 -6.45
C LEU A 292 -7.01 8.63 -6.61
N LEU A 293 -7.20 7.96 -7.76
CA LEU A 293 -6.53 6.70 -8.06
C LEU A 293 -5.29 6.94 -8.93
N PRO A 294 -4.22 6.14 -8.75
CA PRO A 294 -3.02 6.29 -9.53
C PRO A 294 -3.24 5.88 -11.00
N ASN A 295 -2.57 6.58 -11.92
CA ASN A 295 -2.74 6.36 -13.37
C ASN A 295 -2.37 4.93 -13.81
N TRP A 296 -1.41 4.28 -13.16
CA TRP A 296 -1.03 2.91 -13.50
C TRP A 296 -2.16 1.88 -13.28
N MET A 297 -3.12 2.21 -12.39
CA MET A 297 -4.28 1.37 -12.10
C MET A 297 -5.43 1.64 -13.08
N THR A 298 -5.69 2.91 -13.40
CA THR A 298 -6.87 3.33 -14.13
C THR A 298 -6.63 3.54 -15.62
N GLY A 299 -5.42 3.96 -15.99
CA GLY A 299 -5.05 4.35 -17.35
C GLY A 299 -5.63 5.69 -17.81
N TYR A 300 -6.51 6.32 -17.02
CA TYR A 300 -7.16 7.61 -17.34
C TYR A 300 -6.74 8.76 -16.42
N GLY A 301 -5.84 8.55 -15.49
CA GLY A 301 -5.42 9.57 -14.50
C GLY A 301 -4.99 10.88 -15.14
N PHE A 302 -4.45 10.85 -16.35
CA PHE A 302 -4.06 12.03 -17.13
C PHE A 302 -5.24 12.92 -17.56
N LEU A 303 -6.48 12.43 -17.50
CA LEU A 303 -7.69 13.23 -17.77
C LEU A 303 -8.04 14.19 -16.63
N PHE A 304 -7.45 14.00 -15.44
CA PHE A 304 -7.61 14.90 -14.32
C PHE A 304 -6.46 15.92 -14.33
N PRO A 305 -6.74 17.24 -14.52
CA PRO A 305 -5.70 18.27 -14.58
C PRO A 305 -4.88 18.31 -13.30
N SER A 306 -3.56 18.19 -13.44
CA SER A 306 -2.60 18.28 -12.32
C SER A 306 -1.64 19.46 -12.46
N SER A 307 -1.57 20.09 -13.64
CA SER A 307 -0.72 21.25 -13.91
C SER A 307 -1.29 22.52 -13.26
N ILE A 308 -0.37 23.40 -12.85
CA ILE A 308 -0.71 24.74 -12.40
C ILE A 308 -1.24 25.59 -13.56
N ASP A 309 -2.31 26.38 -13.28
CA ASP A 309 -2.80 27.46 -14.15
C ASP A 309 -3.05 28.71 -13.29
N LEU A 310 -1.97 29.41 -13.01
CA LEU A 310 -2.00 30.56 -12.13
C LEU A 310 -2.75 31.76 -12.73
N ASP A 311 -2.74 31.92 -14.05
CA ASP A 311 -3.44 33.01 -14.72
C ASP A 311 -4.95 32.82 -14.64
N LEU A 312 -5.43 31.61 -14.92
CA LEU A 312 -6.86 31.27 -14.74
C LEU A 312 -7.27 31.35 -13.26
N ALA A 313 -6.42 30.90 -12.33
CA ALA A 313 -6.67 31.00 -10.90
C ALA A 313 -6.87 32.47 -10.47
N ARG A 314 -6.01 33.40 -10.92
CA ARG A 314 -6.09 34.85 -10.68
C ARG A 314 -7.33 35.46 -11.31
N GLN A 315 -7.66 35.06 -12.55
CA GLN A 315 -8.85 35.50 -13.24
C GLN A 315 -10.10 35.12 -12.43
N ILE A 316 -10.28 33.83 -12.08
CA ILE A 316 -11.42 33.39 -11.27
C ILE A 316 -11.47 34.14 -9.95
N ARG A 317 -10.32 34.31 -9.29
CA ARG A 317 -10.23 35.05 -8.02
C ARG A 317 -10.71 36.51 -8.17
N SER A 318 -10.34 37.18 -9.26
CA SER A 318 -10.71 38.59 -9.48
C SER A 318 -12.21 38.82 -9.66
N GLU A 319 -12.94 37.77 -10.08
CA GLU A 319 -14.39 37.78 -10.28
C GLU A 319 -15.18 37.47 -8.99
N ILE A 320 -14.51 37.13 -7.88
CA ILE A 320 -15.15 36.82 -6.60
C ILE A 320 -15.06 38.08 -5.71
N PRO A 321 -16.22 38.69 -5.36
CA PRO A 321 -16.21 39.93 -4.60
C PRO A 321 -15.62 39.80 -3.21
N HIS A 322 -15.96 38.72 -2.51
CA HIS A 322 -15.52 38.42 -1.15
C HIS A 322 -14.94 37.05 -1.04
N THR A 323 -13.67 36.96 -0.64
CA THR A 323 -12.99 35.65 -0.40
C THR A 323 -12.83 35.41 1.08
N THR A 324 -12.96 34.15 1.48
CA THR A 324 -12.67 33.72 2.84
C THR A 324 -11.18 33.35 2.92
N SER A 325 -10.53 33.71 4.02
CA SER A 325 -9.21 33.20 4.34
C SER A 325 -9.35 31.85 5.01
N TRP A 326 -8.58 30.84 4.56
CA TRP A 326 -8.63 29.49 5.09
C TRP A 326 -7.45 29.17 5.99
N SER A 327 -7.68 28.27 6.94
CA SER A 327 -6.65 27.62 7.75
C SER A 327 -6.33 26.24 7.19
N VAL A 328 -5.04 25.92 7.05
CA VAL A 328 -4.58 24.59 6.64
C VAL A 328 -3.84 23.90 7.80
N GLY A 329 -4.31 22.71 8.15
CA GLY A 329 -3.71 21.85 9.15
C GLY A 329 -2.90 20.71 8.54
N TYR A 330 -1.94 20.21 9.32
CA TYR A 330 -1.10 19.07 8.96
C TYR A 330 -0.83 18.22 10.20
N ASP A 331 -0.47 16.97 10.00
CA ASP A 331 -0.02 16.08 11.07
C ASP A 331 1.44 16.41 11.45
N PRO A 332 1.73 16.87 12.69
CA PRO A 332 3.09 17.15 13.12
C PRO A 332 4.02 15.92 13.15
N ALA A 333 3.46 14.73 13.20
CA ALA A 333 4.23 13.48 13.14
C ALA A 333 4.69 13.14 11.71
N ASP A 334 4.08 13.76 10.68
CA ASP A 334 4.52 13.60 9.29
C ASP A 334 5.63 14.59 8.94
N PRO A 335 6.87 14.15 8.67
CA PRO A 335 8.01 15.03 8.44
C PRO A 335 7.85 16.00 7.27
N ILE A 336 7.10 15.59 6.23
CA ILE A 336 6.94 16.38 5.00
C ILE A 336 5.63 17.17 4.96
N ALA A 337 4.64 16.83 5.78
CA ALA A 337 3.32 17.47 5.73
C ALA A 337 3.40 18.99 6.00
N ARG A 338 4.26 19.40 6.93
CA ARG A 338 4.50 20.82 7.20
C ARG A 338 5.07 21.56 5.98
N VAL A 339 6.07 20.97 5.31
CA VAL A 339 6.71 21.57 4.12
C VAL A 339 5.70 21.70 2.98
N ILE A 340 4.86 20.69 2.80
CA ILE A 340 3.76 20.71 1.82
C ILE A 340 2.78 21.83 2.18
N ALA A 341 2.37 21.98 3.46
CA ALA A 341 1.48 23.04 3.90
C ALA A 341 2.06 24.43 3.63
N GLU A 342 3.34 24.66 3.96
CA GLU A 342 4.04 25.91 3.69
C GLU A 342 4.03 26.25 2.19
N ARG A 343 4.29 25.26 1.34
CA ARG A 343 4.29 25.47 -0.12
C ARG A 343 2.89 25.75 -0.67
N VAL A 344 1.89 25.04 -0.20
CA VAL A 344 0.48 25.23 -0.57
C VAL A 344 0.00 26.65 -0.20
N VAL A 345 0.38 27.16 0.97
CA VAL A 345 0.06 28.54 1.40
C VAL A 345 0.71 29.59 0.48
N LEU A 346 1.95 29.35 0.05
CA LEU A 346 2.62 30.23 -0.93
C LEU A 346 1.87 30.22 -2.26
N ASN A 347 1.49 29.05 -2.77
CA ASN A 347 0.73 28.94 -4.01
C ASN A 347 -0.64 29.65 -3.92
N ALA A 348 -1.35 29.51 -2.83
CA ALA A 348 -2.61 30.25 -2.60
C ALA A 348 -2.39 31.77 -2.65
N ARG A 349 -1.33 32.26 -1.99
CA ARG A 349 -0.98 33.70 -1.99
C ARG A 349 -0.69 34.22 -3.40
N ASP A 350 0.02 33.44 -4.22
CA ASP A 350 0.36 33.79 -5.60
C ASP A 350 -0.91 33.97 -6.47
N ALA A 351 -1.98 33.28 -6.13
CA ALA A 351 -3.31 33.44 -6.75
C ALA A 351 -4.17 34.53 -6.08
N GLY A 352 -3.66 35.26 -5.08
CA GLY A 352 -4.41 36.27 -4.34
C GLY A 352 -5.43 35.70 -3.35
N LEU A 353 -5.23 34.46 -2.88
CA LEU A 353 -6.07 33.80 -1.89
C LEU A 353 -5.43 33.85 -0.50
N GLY A 354 -6.26 34.17 0.52
CA GLY A 354 -5.82 34.15 1.91
C GLY A 354 -5.75 32.73 2.47
N MET A 355 -4.57 32.36 3.00
CA MET A 355 -4.39 31.05 3.66
C MET A 355 -3.32 31.17 4.74
N GLN A 356 -3.50 30.43 5.85
CA GLN A 356 -2.55 30.36 6.95
C GLN A 356 -2.38 28.95 7.48
N ILE A 357 -1.19 28.62 7.95
CA ILE A 357 -0.89 27.32 8.56
C ILE A 357 -1.28 27.37 10.04
N THR A 358 -1.83 26.28 10.54
CA THR A 358 -2.13 26.12 11.96
C THR A 358 -1.94 24.67 12.41
N SER A 359 -1.58 24.49 13.67
CA SER A 359 -1.55 23.17 14.33
C SER A 359 -2.86 22.84 15.09
N ALA A 360 -3.88 23.71 14.97
CA ALA A 360 -5.18 23.48 15.59
C ALA A 360 -5.89 22.29 14.94
N SER A 361 -6.70 21.58 15.72
CA SER A 361 -7.49 20.45 15.21
C SER A 361 -8.71 20.88 14.37
N ASN A 362 -9.26 22.08 14.64
CA ASN A 362 -10.38 22.61 13.88
C ASN A 362 -9.86 23.57 12.79
N VAL A 363 -9.75 23.04 11.57
CA VAL A 363 -9.19 23.74 10.40
C VAL A 363 -10.15 23.68 9.22
N ASP A 364 -10.02 24.63 8.28
CA ASP A 364 -10.82 24.61 7.05
C ASP A 364 -10.34 23.55 6.07
N LEU A 365 -9.02 23.33 5.97
CA LEU A 365 -8.39 22.27 5.17
C LEU A 365 -7.40 21.46 6.01
N ARG A 366 -7.24 20.21 5.67
CA ARG A 366 -6.16 19.37 6.20
C ARG A 366 -5.42 18.66 5.07
N ILE A 367 -4.13 18.45 5.27
CA ILE A 367 -3.35 17.52 4.46
C ILE A 367 -3.63 16.13 5.00
N VAL A 368 -4.01 15.21 4.10
CA VAL A 368 -4.23 13.80 4.43
C VAL A 368 -3.34 12.92 3.56
N ARG A 369 -2.95 11.80 4.13
CA ARG A 369 -2.29 10.71 3.43
C ARG A 369 -3.25 9.52 3.42
N LEU A 370 -3.50 8.98 2.26
CA LEU A 370 -4.46 7.92 2.06
C LEU A 370 -3.81 6.76 1.30
N PRO A 371 -3.65 5.59 1.94
CA PRO A 371 -3.09 4.43 1.28
C PRO A 371 -4.06 3.84 0.26
N LEU A 372 -3.51 3.29 -0.81
CA LEU A 372 -4.24 2.42 -1.72
C LEU A 372 -4.40 1.05 -1.07
N ILE A 373 -5.61 0.71 -0.67
CA ILE A 373 -5.85 -0.50 0.12
C ILE A 373 -6.33 -1.72 -0.69
N SER A 374 -6.51 -1.55 -1.99
CA SER A 374 -6.87 -2.64 -2.91
C SER A 374 -6.26 -2.42 -4.29
N LEU A 375 -5.92 -3.51 -4.97
CA LEU A 375 -5.55 -3.48 -6.40
C LEU A 375 -6.79 -3.51 -7.31
N ASP A 376 -7.97 -3.80 -6.80
CA ASP A 376 -9.24 -3.60 -7.52
C ASP A 376 -9.62 -2.11 -7.48
N ALA A 377 -9.77 -1.50 -8.66
CA ALA A 377 -9.97 -0.06 -8.77
C ALA A 377 -11.32 0.44 -8.21
N GLN A 378 -12.38 -0.38 -8.28
CA GLN A 378 -13.68 -0.02 -7.72
C GLN A 378 -13.67 -0.05 -6.20
N ILE A 379 -13.09 -1.10 -5.62
CA ILE A 379 -12.86 -1.20 -4.18
C ILE A 379 -11.95 -0.06 -3.72
N ALA A 380 -10.85 0.19 -4.41
CA ALA A 380 -9.92 1.26 -4.08
C ALA A 380 -10.59 2.65 -4.09
N LEU A 381 -11.42 2.94 -5.08
CA LEU A 381 -12.14 4.23 -5.14
C LEU A 381 -13.21 4.34 -4.03
N GLY A 382 -13.91 3.25 -3.72
CA GLY A 382 -14.88 3.19 -2.63
C GLY A 382 -14.25 3.45 -1.27
N GLU A 383 -13.11 2.80 -1.00
CA GLU A 383 -12.35 2.97 0.23
C GLU A 383 -11.71 4.36 0.31
N ALA A 384 -11.17 4.88 -0.80
CA ALA A 384 -10.66 6.24 -0.87
C ALA A 384 -11.75 7.28 -0.57
N ALA A 385 -12.94 7.11 -1.14
CA ALA A 385 -14.09 7.98 -0.85
C ALA A 385 -14.44 7.94 0.65
N THR A 386 -14.47 6.75 1.25
CA THR A 386 -14.75 6.57 2.69
C THR A 386 -13.69 7.26 3.55
N GLY A 387 -12.39 7.05 3.26
CA GLY A 387 -11.28 7.67 3.99
C GLY A 387 -11.21 9.20 3.86
N LEU A 388 -11.77 9.74 2.77
CA LEU A 388 -11.88 11.19 2.52
C LEU A 388 -13.22 11.78 3.01
N GLU A 389 -14.05 11.00 3.70
CA GLU A 389 -15.39 11.38 4.17
C GLU A 389 -16.31 11.85 3.02
N LEU A 390 -16.17 11.24 1.86
CA LEU A 390 -17.02 11.44 0.71
C LEU A 390 -18.08 10.32 0.61
N SER A 391 -19.14 10.57 -0.15
CA SER A 391 -20.12 9.51 -0.43
C SER A 391 -19.51 8.41 -1.28
N SER A 392 -19.54 7.16 -0.81
CA SER A 392 -19.03 6.02 -1.57
C SER A 392 -19.76 5.87 -2.89
N PRO A 393 -19.04 5.76 -4.01
CA PRO A 393 -19.65 5.56 -5.31
C PRO A 393 -20.33 4.19 -5.38
N LYS A 394 -21.42 4.12 -6.18
CA LYS A 394 -22.07 2.86 -6.52
C LYS A 394 -21.77 2.56 -7.98
N PHE A 395 -21.24 1.38 -8.23
CA PHE A 395 -20.91 0.92 -9.57
C PHE A 395 -22.03 0.00 -10.09
N VAL A 396 -22.37 0.16 -11.35
CA VAL A 396 -23.36 -0.69 -12.04
C VAL A 396 -22.64 -1.76 -12.86
N SER A 397 -21.47 -1.41 -13.38
CA SER A 397 -20.61 -2.31 -14.14
C SER A 397 -19.13 -2.04 -13.84
N PRO A 398 -18.25 -3.00 -14.06
CA PRO A 398 -16.79 -2.80 -13.89
C PRO A 398 -16.16 -2.12 -15.10
N SER A 399 -16.80 -1.11 -15.69
CA SER A 399 -16.25 -0.40 -16.84
C SER A 399 -15.33 0.74 -16.42
N VAL A 400 -14.32 1.01 -17.26
CA VAL A 400 -13.39 2.14 -17.06
C VAL A 400 -14.14 3.48 -17.10
N ASP A 401 -15.18 3.59 -17.95
CA ASP A 401 -15.99 4.80 -18.08
C ASP A 401 -16.81 5.06 -16.80
N ASP A 402 -17.42 4.01 -16.20
CA ASP A 402 -18.16 4.15 -14.95
C ASP A 402 -17.22 4.56 -13.79
N LEU A 403 -16.02 3.98 -13.75
CA LEU A 403 -15.00 4.32 -12.77
C LEU A 403 -14.56 5.79 -12.92
N TYR A 404 -14.24 6.24 -14.13
CA TYR A 404 -13.89 7.63 -14.43
C TYR A 404 -15.01 8.61 -14.05
N ASN A 405 -16.26 8.27 -14.41
CA ASN A 405 -17.42 9.11 -14.08
C ASN A 405 -17.66 9.21 -12.57
N ALA A 406 -17.47 8.10 -11.85
CA ALA A 406 -17.57 8.06 -10.40
C ALA A 406 -16.50 8.93 -9.73
N GLU A 407 -15.25 8.79 -10.13
CA GLU A 407 -14.12 9.60 -9.64
C GLU A 407 -14.29 11.08 -9.97
N SER A 408 -14.66 11.40 -11.22
CA SER A 408 -14.97 12.77 -11.66
C SER A 408 -16.07 13.41 -10.79
N LYS A 409 -17.11 12.65 -10.44
CA LYS A 409 -18.19 13.14 -9.59
C LYS A 409 -17.70 13.48 -8.18
N LEU A 410 -16.85 12.68 -7.60
CA LEU A 410 -16.25 12.93 -6.28
C LEU A 410 -15.39 14.21 -6.29
N LEU A 411 -14.63 14.44 -7.36
CA LEU A 411 -13.74 15.59 -7.48
C LEU A 411 -14.43 16.90 -7.84
N ARG A 412 -15.62 16.86 -8.48
CA ARG A 412 -16.35 18.09 -8.91
C ARG A 412 -16.70 19.05 -7.79
N SER A 413 -16.89 18.56 -6.58
CA SER A 413 -17.21 19.38 -5.42
C SER A 413 -16.07 20.25 -4.95
N GLN A 414 -14.83 20.03 -5.44
CA GLN A 414 -13.59 20.64 -4.95
C GLN A 414 -13.42 20.50 -3.43
N ARG A 415 -14.08 19.48 -2.83
CA ARG A 415 -13.88 19.17 -1.41
C ARG A 415 -12.52 18.51 -1.18
N VAL A 416 -12.05 17.75 -2.18
CA VAL A 416 -10.74 17.10 -2.18
C VAL A 416 -9.93 17.64 -3.35
N ILE A 417 -8.69 17.99 -3.10
CA ILE A 417 -7.71 18.41 -4.10
C ILE A 417 -6.54 17.41 -4.02
N PRO A 418 -6.45 16.44 -4.94
CA PRO A 418 -5.32 15.52 -5.04
C PRO A 418 -4.04 16.29 -5.34
N LEU A 419 -2.94 15.86 -4.74
CA LEU A 419 -1.63 16.47 -4.94
C LEU A 419 -0.65 15.49 -5.61
N LEU A 420 -0.37 14.39 -4.95
CA LEU A 420 0.70 13.46 -5.31
C LEU A 420 0.31 12.03 -4.95
N HIS A 421 0.78 11.06 -5.75
CA HIS A 421 0.85 9.67 -5.33
C HIS A 421 2.29 9.31 -4.97
N LEU A 422 2.51 8.80 -3.77
CA LEU A 422 3.82 8.40 -3.27
C LEU A 422 4.08 6.91 -3.46
N ARG A 423 5.37 6.55 -3.48
CA ARG A 423 5.87 5.19 -3.44
C ARG A 423 6.30 4.85 -2.02
N THR A 424 6.14 3.60 -1.62
CA THR A 424 6.91 3.05 -0.49
C THR A 424 8.24 2.55 -1.00
N ALA A 425 9.29 2.70 -0.21
CA ALA A 425 10.63 2.28 -0.57
C ALA A 425 11.33 1.60 0.61
N PHE A 426 12.13 0.57 0.32
CA PHE A 426 12.88 -0.20 1.31
C PHE A 426 14.34 -0.31 0.88
N ALA A 427 15.26 0.01 1.79
CA ALA A 427 16.66 -0.37 1.62
C ALA A 427 16.82 -1.82 2.07
N VAL A 428 17.44 -2.63 1.21
CA VAL A 428 17.56 -4.07 1.38
C VAL A 428 19.04 -4.46 1.32
N SER A 429 19.54 -5.16 2.34
CA SER A 429 20.93 -5.60 2.38
C SER A 429 21.22 -6.64 1.29
N ASN A 430 22.46 -6.68 0.84
CA ASN A 430 22.89 -7.62 -0.18
C ASN A 430 22.77 -9.09 0.25
N GLY A 431 22.69 -9.36 1.55
CA GLY A 431 22.45 -10.69 2.11
C GLY A 431 21.03 -11.18 1.92
N VAL A 432 20.05 -10.29 1.82
CA VAL A 432 18.64 -10.64 1.60
C VAL A 432 18.43 -10.93 0.12
N LYS A 433 17.92 -12.11 -0.18
CA LYS A 433 17.67 -12.58 -1.54
C LYS A 433 16.19 -12.75 -1.79
N ASN A 434 15.78 -12.50 -3.04
CA ASN A 434 14.41 -12.62 -3.51
C ASN A 434 13.41 -11.67 -2.81
N TRP A 435 13.90 -10.61 -2.17
CA TRP A 435 13.04 -9.53 -1.71
C TRP A 435 12.39 -8.84 -2.92
N ARG A 436 11.10 -8.65 -2.86
CA ARG A 436 10.34 -7.86 -3.84
C ARG A 436 9.18 -7.19 -3.15
N THR A 437 9.07 -5.90 -3.34
CA THR A 437 7.88 -5.13 -3.01
C THR A 437 6.85 -5.37 -4.11
N ARG A 438 5.65 -5.81 -3.75
CA ARG A 438 4.54 -5.99 -4.70
C ARG A 438 4.05 -4.64 -5.20
N ARG A 439 3.21 -4.63 -6.22
CA ARG A 439 2.63 -3.39 -6.76
C ARG A 439 1.89 -2.57 -5.72
N ASP A 440 1.17 -3.22 -4.82
CA ASP A 440 0.48 -2.60 -3.70
C ASP A 440 1.42 -2.22 -2.53
N GLY A 441 2.71 -2.41 -2.67
CA GLY A 441 3.71 -2.15 -1.63
C GLY A 441 3.84 -3.23 -0.57
N SER A 442 3.03 -4.30 -0.60
CA SER A 442 3.10 -5.38 0.39
C SER A 442 4.33 -6.28 0.20
N TRP A 443 4.69 -6.99 1.26
CA TRP A 443 5.82 -7.91 1.29
C TRP A 443 5.41 -9.35 0.95
N ARG A 444 6.32 -10.10 0.32
CA ARG A 444 6.17 -11.53 0.12
C ARG A 444 7.38 -12.26 0.69
N LEU A 445 7.38 -12.47 2.00
CA LEU A 445 8.52 -13.02 2.73
C LEU A 445 8.68 -14.56 2.69
N PRO A 446 7.67 -15.41 2.40
CA PRO A 446 7.90 -16.85 2.30
C PRO A 446 8.99 -17.26 1.31
N ASP A 447 9.16 -16.48 0.25
CA ASP A 447 10.15 -16.74 -0.81
C ASP A 447 11.51 -16.06 -0.54
N VAL A 448 11.62 -15.25 0.51
CA VAL A 448 12.85 -14.54 0.89
C VAL A 448 13.78 -15.48 1.64
N TRP A 449 15.08 -15.40 1.36
CA TRP A 449 16.11 -16.19 2.04
C TRP A 449 17.39 -15.36 2.23
N LEU A 450 18.23 -15.78 3.20
CA LEU A 450 19.46 -15.09 3.52
C LEU A 450 20.64 -15.80 2.86
N GLY A 451 21.30 -15.12 1.91
CA GLY A 451 22.55 -15.59 1.32
C GLY A 451 23.74 -15.27 2.22
N ALA A 452 24.84 -15.99 2.05
CA ALA A 452 26.07 -15.59 2.71
C ALA A 452 26.47 -14.18 2.26
N GLU A 453 26.67 -13.27 3.19
CA GLU A 453 27.32 -11.99 2.89
C GLU A 453 28.73 -12.28 2.41
N LYS A 454 29.08 -11.81 1.21
CA LYS A 454 30.48 -11.76 0.83
C LYS A 454 31.14 -10.70 1.70
N PRO A 455 32.23 -11.04 2.39
CA PRO A 455 32.99 -10.10 3.20
C PRO A 455 33.50 -8.90 2.38
#